data_918c569794c9022ecf06009cca14148a
#
_entry.id   918c569794c9022ecf06009cca14148a
#
_cell.length_a   1.000
_cell.length_b   1.000
_cell.length_c   1.000
_cell.angle_alpha   90.00
_cell.angle_beta   90.00
_cell.angle_gamma   90.00
#
_symmetry.space_group_name_H-M   'P 1'
#
loop_
_entity.id
_entity.type
_entity.pdbx_description
1 polymer ?
#
loop_
_entity_poly.entity_id
_entity_poly.type
_entity_poly.pdbx_seq_one_letter_code
_entity_poly.pdbx_strand_id
1 'polypeptide(L)'
;MAPVCAVVVAGGSGQRFGNPGGKQLVNVAGRPLMSWSIRAFDRSDKVGHIVVVCPVERRAEMRRLAIDPFDYDTPISFADAGDTRQDSTRAGVHAVPAGFEYVAIHDGARPLITTEAIDHAIDVLVSDRALDGVVCGQPAIANAQDCRWRQHRRDAAARAVLGRADAADL
;
A
#
# COMPACT_ATOMS: atom_id res chain seq x y z
N MET A 1 -14.98 12.21 9.13
CA MET A 1 -13.93 11.23 9.50
C MET A 1 -13.45 10.61 8.20
N ALA A 2 -12.15 10.56 7.95
CA ALA A 2 -11.61 9.94 6.73
C ALA A 2 -11.94 8.43 6.74
N PRO A 3 -12.56 7.88 5.69
CA PRO A 3 -13.12 6.52 5.74
C PRO A 3 -12.09 5.42 5.49
N VAL A 4 -10.86 5.76 5.11
CA VAL A 4 -9.85 4.80 4.63
C VAL A 4 -8.66 4.71 5.57
N CYS A 5 -8.22 3.49 5.87
CA CYS A 5 -6.90 3.20 6.42
C CYS A 5 -5.98 2.67 5.31
N ALA A 6 -4.80 3.25 5.15
CA ALA A 6 -3.80 2.75 4.22
C ALA A 6 -2.93 1.67 4.86
N VAL A 7 -2.69 0.56 4.16
CA VAL A 7 -1.77 -0.51 4.53
C VAL A 7 -0.60 -0.50 3.54
N VAL A 8 0.54 0.00 3.98
CA VAL A 8 1.76 0.10 3.17
C VAL A 8 2.64 -1.11 3.45
N VAL A 9 2.66 -2.08 2.51
CA VAL A 9 3.42 -3.32 2.66
C VAL A 9 4.89 -3.09 2.32
N ALA A 10 5.76 -3.18 3.32
CA ALA A 10 7.20 -2.91 3.24
C ALA A 10 8.06 -4.10 3.73
N GLY A 11 7.47 -5.30 3.86
CA GLY A 11 8.14 -6.50 4.39
C GLY A 11 9.13 -7.20 3.46
N GLY A 12 9.15 -6.85 2.18
CA GLY A 12 9.99 -7.55 1.19
C GLY A 12 11.48 -7.41 1.45
N SER A 13 12.22 -8.54 1.45
CA SER A 13 13.67 -8.60 1.71
C SER A 13 14.55 -7.90 0.66
N GLY A 14 13.98 -7.57 -0.51
CA GLY A 14 14.71 -6.91 -1.60
C GLY A 14 15.83 -7.76 -2.23
N GLN A 15 15.86 -9.09 -2.01
CA GLN A 15 16.92 -10.00 -2.49
C GLN A 15 17.28 -9.80 -3.96
N ARG A 16 16.29 -9.57 -4.82
CA ARG A 16 16.50 -9.28 -6.25
C ARG A 16 17.17 -7.93 -6.54
N PHE A 17 17.23 -7.04 -5.55
CA PHE A 17 17.79 -5.69 -5.70
C PHE A 17 19.26 -5.63 -5.22
N GLY A 18 19.79 -6.70 -4.59
CA GLY A 18 21.18 -6.78 -4.15
C GLY A 18 21.55 -5.83 -3.00
N ASN A 19 20.58 -5.17 -2.37
CA ASN A 19 20.83 -4.29 -1.23
C ASN A 19 20.38 -4.97 0.08
N PRO A 20 21.29 -5.25 1.03
CA PRO A 20 20.95 -5.86 2.31
C PRO A 20 19.93 -5.06 3.12
N GLY A 21 19.85 -3.74 2.92
CA GLY A 21 18.88 -2.84 3.53
C GLY A 21 17.48 -2.88 2.91
N GLY A 22 17.25 -3.71 1.88
CA GLY A 22 15.99 -3.73 1.13
C GLY A 22 15.80 -2.45 0.30
N LYS A 23 14.95 -2.54 -0.72
CA LYS A 23 14.70 -1.42 -1.64
C LYS A 23 13.89 -0.27 -1.02
N GLN A 24 13.16 -0.54 0.06
CA GLN A 24 12.25 0.43 0.69
C GLN A 24 12.97 1.64 1.28
N LEU A 25 14.22 1.45 1.72
CA LEU A 25 15.05 2.51 2.32
C LEU A 25 16.07 3.11 1.36
N VAL A 26 16.09 2.70 0.10
CA VAL A 26 16.95 3.35 -0.92
C VAL A 26 16.54 4.80 -1.05
N ASN A 27 17.53 5.71 -0.96
CA ASN A 27 17.29 7.13 -1.11
C ASN A 27 17.02 7.48 -2.58
N VAL A 28 15.89 8.10 -2.83
CA VAL A 28 15.48 8.61 -4.14
C VAL A 28 15.05 10.07 -3.96
N ALA A 29 15.74 10.98 -4.63
CA ALA A 29 15.45 12.42 -4.56
C ALA A 29 15.36 12.95 -3.11
N GLY A 30 16.29 12.54 -2.26
CA GLY A 30 16.43 13.04 -0.88
C GLY A 30 15.54 12.33 0.16
N ARG A 31 14.77 11.31 -0.24
CA ARG A 31 13.89 10.55 0.66
C ARG A 31 14.02 9.04 0.45
N PRO A 32 13.85 8.20 1.49
CA PRO A 32 13.67 6.76 1.30
C PRO A 32 12.49 6.45 0.39
N LEU A 33 12.64 5.43 -0.44
CA LEU A 33 11.64 5.07 -1.46
C LEU A 33 10.23 4.94 -0.89
N MET A 34 10.06 4.28 0.28
CA MET A 34 8.76 4.10 0.91
C MET A 34 8.14 5.40 1.42
N SER A 35 8.94 6.42 1.76
CA SER A 35 8.44 7.71 2.23
C SER A 35 7.63 8.46 1.17
N TRP A 36 7.90 8.20 -0.11
CA TRP A 36 7.12 8.76 -1.21
C TRP A 36 5.70 8.18 -1.24
N SER A 37 5.58 6.86 -1.06
CA SER A 37 4.27 6.20 -0.97
C SER A 37 3.50 6.69 0.26
N ILE A 38 4.14 6.73 1.44
CA ILE A 38 3.52 7.23 2.67
C ILE A 38 3.03 8.66 2.48
N ARG A 39 3.86 9.54 1.90
CA ARG A 39 3.48 10.94 1.63
C ARG A 39 2.28 11.07 0.69
N ALA A 40 2.15 10.19 -0.29
CA ALA A 40 1.01 10.23 -1.21
C ALA A 40 -0.31 9.92 -0.48
N PHE A 41 -0.30 8.97 0.47
CA PHE A 41 -1.45 8.66 1.32
C PHE A 41 -1.70 9.75 2.37
N ASP A 42 -0.66 10.28 2.97
CA ASP A 42 -0.73 11.34 3.98
C ASP A 42 -1.37 12.63 3.46
N ARG A 43 -1.20 12.91 2.16
CA ARG A 43 -1.80 14.09 1.52
C ARG A 43 -3.28 13.92 1.13
N SER A 44 -3.84 12.74 1.29
CA SER A 44 -5.24 12.49 1.00
C SER A 44 -6.09 12.78 2.23
N ASP A 45 -7.01 13.70 2.14
CA ASP A 45 -7.99 14.00 3.20
C ASP A 45 -8.94 12.82 3.48
N LYS A 46 -8.93 11.79 2.62
CA LYS A 46 -9.75 10.59 2.73
C LYS A 46 -9.07 9.47 3.51
N VAL A 47 -7.77 9.61 3.79
CA VAL A 47 -6.96 8.65 4.54
C VAL A 47 -6.77 9.16 5.97
N GLY A 48 -7.29 8.41 6.94
CA GLY A 48 -7.25 8.80 8.35
C GLY A 48 -6.22 8.04 9.19
N HIS A 49 -5.59 7.00 8.64
CA HIS A 49 -4.53 6.23 9.31
C HIS A 49 -3.67 5.49 8.30
N ILE A 50 -2.40 5.27 8.63
CA ILE A 50 -1.46 4.49 7.81
C ILE A 50 -0.85 3.38 8.67
N VAL A 51 -0.98 2.13 8.23
CA VAL A 51 -0.31 0.96 8.82
C VAL A 51 0.87 0.60 7.93
N VAL A 52 2.08 0.64 8.47
CA VAL A 52 3.30 0.19 7.78
C VAL A 52 3.60 -1.24 8.20
N VAL A 53 3.58 -2.16 7.23
CA VAL A 53 3.88 -3.58 7.47
C VAL A 53 5.34 -3.86 7.17
N CYS A 54 6.12 -4.22 8.19
CA CYS A 54 7.55 -4.48 8.04
C CYS A 54 8.05 -5.56 9.02
N PRO A 55 9.21 -6.20 8.75
CA PRO A 55 9.84 -7.09 9.72
C PRO A 55 10.11 -6.36 11.05
N VAL A 56 9.86 -7.04 12.16
CA VAL A 56 9.95 -6.45 13.50
C VAL A 56 11.35 -5.90 13.79
N GLU A 57 12.37 -6.63 13.35
CA GLU A 57 13.78 -6.26 13.51
C GLU A 57 14.19 -5.03 12.71
N ARG A 58 13.42 -4.67 11.67
CA ARG A 58 13.68 -3.49 10.83
C ARG A 58 12.82 -2.29 11.17
N ARG A 59 11.85 -2.46 12.06
CA ARG A 59 10.89 -1.40 12.42
C ARG A 59 11.56 -0.13 12.93
N ALA A 60 12.53 -0.27 13.84
CA ALA A 60 13.25 0.87 14.40
C ALA A 60 14.04 1.64 13.32
N GLU A 61 14.68 0.92 12.40
CA GLU A 61 15.41 1.51 11.27
C GLU A 61 14.45 2.25 10.32
N MET A 62 13.35 1.61 9.94
CA MET A 62 12.36 2.19 9.04
C MET A 62 11.71 3.43 9.65
N ARG A 63 11.38 3.39 10.94
CA ARG A 63 10.86 4.56 11.67
C ARG A 63 11.86 5.71 11.59
N ARG A 64 13.10 5.46 12.02
CA ARG A 64 14.16 6.48 12.08
C ARG A 64 14.50 7.09 10.73
N LEU A 65 14.46 6.32 9.64
CA LEU A 65 14.89 6.79 8.31
C LEU A 65 13.74 7.29 7.44
N ALA A 66 12.56 6.70 7.56
CA ALA A 66 11.47 6.94 6.61
C ALA A 66 10.24 7.63 7.23
N ILE A 67 10.16 7.71 8.56
CA ILE A 67 9.03 8.33 9.25
C ILE A 67 9.47 9.57 10.02
N ASP A 68 10.33 9.41 11.05
CA ASP A 68 10.67 10.48 12.00
C ASP A 68 11.28 11.74 11.36
N PRO A 69 12.03 11.66 10.23
CA PRO A 69 12.58 12.87 9.59
C PRO A 69 11.56 13.69 8.80
N PHE A 70 10.32 13.22 8.67
CA PHE A 70 9.30 13.85 7.83
C PHE A 70 8.06 14.18 8.65
N ASP A 71 7.46 15.34 8.38
CA ASP A 71 6.20 15.74 8.97
C ASP A 71 5.06 15.07 8.21
N TYR A 72 4.40 14.10 8.87
CA TYR A 72 3.18 13.45 8.42
C TYR A 72 2.04 13.83 9.36
N ASP A 73 0.94 14.31 8.80
CA ASP A 73 -0.25 14.68 9.56
C ASP A 73 -1.10 13.45 9.93
N THR A 74 -1.05 12.43 9.05
CA THR A 74 -1.79 11.18 9.24
C THR A 74 -1.09 10.29 10.27
N PRO A 75 -1.79 9.80 11.32
CA PRO A 75 -1.23 8.86 12.28
C PRO A 75 -0.67 7.59 11.63
N ILE A 76 0.54 7.18 12.04
CA ILE A 76 1.23 6.00 11.49
C ILE A 76 1.45 4.97 12.59
N SER A 77 1.04 3.72 12.32
CA SER A 77 1.33 2.56 13.15
C SER A 77 2.09 1.49 12.36
N PHE A 78 2.54 0.44 13.04
CA PHE A 78 3.28 -0.66 12.43
C PHE A 78 2.61 -2.00 12.71
N ALA A 79 2.68 -2.91 11.71
CA ALA A 79 2.35 -4.30 11.85
C ALA A 79 3.54 -5.18 11.45
N ASP A 80 3.59 -6.41 11.96
CA ASP A 80 4.66 -7.36 11.65
C ASP A 80 4.43 -7.97 10.27
N ALA A 81 5.49 -8.04 9.47
CA ALA A 81 5.44 -8.74 8.19
C ALA A 81 5.39 -10.25 8.44
N GLY A 82 4.59 -10.95 7.65
CA GLY A 82 4.58 -12.41 7.59
C GLY A 82 5.60 -12.95 6.55
N ASP A 83 5.64 -14.27 6.44
CA ASP A 83 6.59 -14.97 5.57
C ASP A 83 6.33 -14.70 4.08
N THR A 84 5.07 -14.50 3.72
CA THR A 84 4.65 -14.19 2.35
C THR A 84 4.11 -12.77 2.24
N ARG A 85 3.96 -12.29 0.99
CA ARG A 85 3.28 -11.01 0.75
C ARG A 85 1.82 -11.07 1.20
N GLN A 86 1.16 -12.20 1.05
CA GLN A 86 -0.21 -12.40 1.48
C GLN A 86 -0.32 -12.32 3.01
N ASP A 87 0.56 -13.01 3.74
CA ASP A 87 0.58 -12.96 5.21
C ASP A 87 0.86 -11.55 5.73
N SER A 88 1.80 -10.85 5.10
CA SER A 88 2.10 -9.44 5.40
C SER A 88 0.89 -8.54 5.15
N THR A 89 0.18 -8.74 4.05
CA THR A 89 -1.04 -7.99 3.74
C THR A 89 -2.13 -8.26 4.78
N ARG A 90 -2.35 -9.54 5.11
CA ARG A 90 -3.32 -9.95 6.15
C ARG A 90 -2.98 -9.33 7.50
N ALA A 91 -1.72 -9.39 7.91
CA ALA A 91 -1.27 -8.78 9.17
C ALA A 91 -1.53 -7.26 9.18
N GLY A 92 -1.29 -6.58 8.07
CA GLY A 92 -1.60 -5.16 7.92
C GLY A 92 -3.09 -4.86 8.04
N VAL A 93 -3.95 -5.65 7.40
CA VAL A 93 -5.41 -5.50 7.49
C VAL A 93 -5.91 -5.74 8.91
N HIS A 94 -5.40 -6.76 9.60
CA HIS A 94 -5.75 -7.02 11.01
C HIS A 94 -5.28 -5.92 11.98
N ALA A 95 -4.27 -5.16 11.61
CA ALA A 95 -3.75 -4.04 12.40
C ALA A 95 -4.49 -2.71 12.14
N VAL A 96 -5.46 -2.69 11.23
CA VAL A 96 -6.29 -1.51 10.98
C VAL A 96 -7.09 -1.17 12.25
N PRO A 97 -7.00 0.08 12.75
CA PRO A 97 -7.79 0.49 13.91
C PRO A 97 -9.30 0.38 13.64
N ALA A 98 -10.06 0.15 14.68
CA ALA A 98 -11.53 0.15 14.57
C ALA A 98 -12.07 1.50 14.06
N GLY A 99 -13.13 1.47 13.25
CA GLY A 99 -13.81 2.64 12.74
C GLY A 99 -13.43 3.04 11.31
N PHE A 100 -12.53 2.31 10.66
CA PHE A 100 -12.28 2.44 9.22
C PHE A 100 -13.16 1.47 8.44
N GLU A 101 -13.87 1.98 7.45
CA GLU A 101 -14.77 1.20 6.60
C GLU A 101 -14.05 0.58 5.41
N TYR A 102 -12.95 1.21 4.96
CA TYR A 102 -12.20 0.79 3.78
C TYR A 102 -10.70 0.69 4.08
N VAL A 103 -10.04 -0.20 3.35
CA VAL A 103 -8.59 -0.41 3.43
C VAL A 103 -7.96 -0.20 2.06
N ALA A 104 -6.91 0.63 1.99
CA ALA A 104 -6.10 0.81 0.79
C ALA A 104 -4.77 0.07 0.94
N ILE A 105 -4.58 -1.03 0.20
CA ILE A 105 -3.35 -1.84 0.27
C ILE A 105 -2.38 -1.40 -0.83
N HIS A 106 -1.16 -1.04 -0.44
CA HIS A 106 -0.15 -0.55 -1.37
C HIS A 106 1.24 -1.13 -1.10
N ASP A 107 1.98 -1.40 -2.17
CA ASP A 107 3.39 -1.81 -2.07
C ASP A 107 4.28 -0.59 -1.75
N GLY A 108 4.92 -0.54 -0.58
CA GLY A 108 5.77 0.57 -0.14
C GLY A 108 6.99 0.84 -1.03
N ALA A 109 7.29 -0.04 -1.97
CA ALA A 109 8.35 0.14 -2.96
C ALA A 109 7.84 0.64 -4.33
N ARG A 110 6.65 1.23 -4.39
CA ARG A 110 6.06 1.84 -5.59
C ARG A 110 5.83 3.34 -5.37
N PRO A 111 6.87 4.17 -5.48
CA PRO A 111 6.84 5.58 -5.06
C PRO A 111 6.05 6.50 -5.99
N LEU A 112 5.61 6.01 -7.15
CA LEU A 112 4.96 6.84 -8.18
C LEU A 112 3.43 6.87 -8.08
N ILE A 113 2.86 6.33 -7.00
CA ILE A 113 1.43 6.54 -6.71
C ILE A 113 1.20 8.01 -6.40
N THR A 114 0.13 8.58 -6.95
CA THR A 114 -0.22 9.98 -6.67
C THR A 114 -1.45 10.05 -5.77
N THR A 115 -1.58 11.15 -5.03
CA THR A 115 -2.73 11.41 -4.17
C THR A 115 -4.03 11.43 -4.99
N GLU A 116 -4.00 11.99 -6.19
CA GLU A 116 -5.16 12.05 -7.08
C GLU A 116 -5.62 10.65 -7.51
N ALA A 117 -4.68 9.72 -7.76
CA ALA A 117 -5.02 8.33 -8.10
C ALA A 117 -5.62 7.58 -6.90
N ILE A 118 -5.10 7.85 -5.69
CA ILE A 118 -5.64 7.32 -4.44
C ILE A 118 -7.07 7.82 -4.23
N ASP A 119 -7.27 9.14 -4.31
CA ASP A 119 -8.57 9.78 -4.09
C ASP A 119 -9.60 9.32 -5.11
N HIS A 120 -9.23 9.20 -6.37
CA HIS A 120 -10.11 8.70 -7.42
C HIS A 120 -10.54 7.25 -7.15
N ALA A 121 -9.60 6.38 -6.77
CA ALA A 121 -9.93 4.99 -6.46
C ALA A 121 -10.88 4.88 -5.24
N ILE A 122 -10.67 5.72 -4.23
CA ILE A 122 -11.55 5.81 -3.06
C ILE A 122 -12.96 6.27 -3.49
N ASP A 123 -13.05 7.31 -4.31
CA ASP A 123 -14.34 7.84 -4.77
C ASP A 123 -15.12 6.80 -5.57
N VAL A 124 -14.46 6.05 -6.45
CA VAL A 124 -15.09 4.97 -7.20
C VAL A 124 -15.66 3.91 -6.26
N LEU A 125 -14.88 3.46 -5.27
CA LEU A 125 -15.32 2.41 -4.34
C LEU A 125 -16.46 2.88 -3.44
N VAL A 126 -16.39 4.11 -2.95
CA VAL A 126 -17.38 4.66 -2.01
C VAL A 126 -18.69 4.99 -2.73
N SER A 127 -18.64 5.42 -4.01
CA SER A 127 -19.82 5.80 -4.78
C SER A 127 -20.66 4.61 -5.25
N ASP A 128 -20.10 3.42 -5.37
CA ASP A 128 -20.80 2.23 -5.83
C ASP A 128 -20.74 1.10 -4.80
N ARG A 129 -21.84 0.89 -4.10
CA ARG A 129 -21.97 -0.15 -3.08
C ARG A 129 -21.98 -1.59 -3.62
N ALA A 130 -22.08 -1.77 -4.94
CA ALA A 130 -21.96 -3.08 -5.58
C ALA A 130 -20.50 -3.51 -5.77
N LEU A 131 -19.53 -2.61 -5.56
CA LEU A 131 -18.11 -2.90 -5.65
C LEU A 131 -17.57 -3.41 -4.31
N ASP A 132 -16.91 -4.55 -4.33
CA ASP A 132 -16.15 -5.06 -3.18
C ASP A 132 -14.72 -4.52 -3.14
N GLY A 133 -14.20 -4.05 -4.26
CA GLY A 133 -12.86 -3.47 -4.34
C GLY A 133 -12.56 -2.79 -5.67
N VAL A 134 -11.54 -1.94 -5.66
CA VAL A 134 -11.02 -1.22 -6.83
C VAL A 134 -9.53 -1.47 -6.95
N VAL A 135 -9.06 -1.75 -8.16
CA VAL A 135 -7.63 -1.94 -8.45
C VAL A 135 -7.19 -0.88 -9.47
N CYS A 136 -6.22 -0.07 -9.09
CA CYS A 136 -5.58 0.85 -10.02
C CYS A 136 -4.71 0.10 -11.02
N GLY A 137 -4.91 0.30 -12.31
CA GLY A 137 -4.15 -0.34 -13.37
C GLY A 137 -3.98 0.56 -14.58
N GLN A 138 -3.00 0.25 -15.42
CA GLN A 138 -2.83 0.86 -16.74
C GLN A 138 -3.08 -0.20 -17.82
N PRO A 139 -3.61 0.19 -19.00
CA PRO A 139 -3.68 -0.71 -20.12
C PRO A 139 -2.30 -1.26 -20.46
N ALA A 140 -2.18 -2.57 -20.68
CA ALA A 140 -0.92 -3.18 -21.11
C ALA A 140 -0.55 -2.65 -22.50
N ILE A 141 0.62 -2.02 -22.62
CA ILE A 141 1.19 -1.61 -23.89
C ILE A 141 2.07 -2.75 -24.37
N ALA A 142 1.56 -3.56 -25.29
CA ALA A 142 2.21 -4.62 -26.09
C ALA A 142 2.93 -5.76 -25.34
N ASN A 143 2.80 -6.99 -25.88
CA ASN A 143 3.42 -8.26 -25.46
C ASN A 143 2.92 -8.92 -24.16
N ALA A 144 1.68 -8.67 -23.75
CA ALA A 144 0.99 -9.68 -22.95
C ALA A 144 0.78 -10.91 -23.85
N GLN A 145 1.59 -11.96 -23.66
CA GLN A 145 1.28 -13.28 -24.24
C GLN A 145 -0.11 -13.67 -23.76
N ASP A 146 -0.94 -14.17 -24.67
CA ASP A 146 -2.29 -14.62 -24.39
C ASP A 146 -2.23 -15.73 -23.31
N CYS A 147 -2.24 -15.33 -22.04
CA CYS A 147 -2.45 -16.27 -20.95
C CYS A 147 -3.92 -16.67 -21.00
N ARG A 148 -4.18 -17.90 -21.46
CA ARG A 148 -5.49 -18.54 -21.44
C ARG A 148 -5.98 -18.81 -20.02
N TRP A 149 -6.18 -17.74 -19.25
CA TRP A 149 -6.95 -17.79 -18.02
C TRP A 149 -8.27 -17.05 -18.26
N ARG A 150 -9.33 -17.80 -18.34
CA ARG A 150 -10.68 -17.25 -18.38
C ARG A 150 -10.92 -16.48 -17.08
N GLN A 151 -11.40 -15.25 -17.22
CA GLN A 151 -12.03 -14.41 -16.22
C GLN A 151 -11.14 -13.54 -15.30
N HIS A 152 -10.14 -12.88 -15.79
CA HIS A 152 -9.75 -11.57 -15.25
C HIS A 152 -9.11 -10.75 -16.36
N ARG A 153 -9.94 -10.12 -17.17
CA ARG A 153 -9.49 -9.11 -18.12
C ARG A 153 -9.21 -7.85 -17.37
N ARG A 154 -8.01 -7.43 -17.43
CA ARG A 154 -7.37 -6.13 -17.14
C ARG A 154 -6.30 -6.25 -16.06
N ASP A 155 -5.16 -6.72 -16.48
CA ASP A 155 -3.96 -6.66 -15.68
C ASP A 155 -2.89 -5.88 -16.40
N ALA A 156 -2.36 -4.86 -15.76
CA ALA A 156 -0.96 -4.71 -15.50
C ALA A 156 -0.64 -3.32 -14.95
N ALA A 157 0.18 -3.33 -13.93
CA ALA A 157 1.01 -2.26 -13.42
C ALA A 157 0.33 -1.19 -12.56
N ALA A 158 0.81 -1.10 -11.36
CA ALA A 158 0.45 -0.25 -10.23
C ALA A 158 -0.80 -0.71 -9.47
N ARG A 159 -0.62 -1.67 -8.56
CA ARG A 159 -1.72 -2.20 -7.74
C ARG A 159 -1.72 -1.52 -6.38
N ALA A 160 -2.54 -0.48 -6.24
CA ALA A 160 -3.21 -0.24 -4.98
C ALA A 160 -4.53 -1.03 -5.04
N VAL A 161 -4.77 -1.90 -4.09
CA VAL A 161 -6.04 -2.62 -3.96
C VAL A 161 -6.80 -1.92 -2.85
N LEU A 162 -7.96 -1.36 -3.18
CA LEU A 162 -8.91 -0.87 -2.19
C LEU A 162 -9.99 -1.94 -1.99
N GLY A 163 -10.28 -2.26 -0.73
CA GLY A 163 -11.35 -3.17 -0.35
C GLY A 163 -12.05 -2.72 0.92
N ARG A 164 -13.18 -3.34 1.23
CA ARG A 164 -13.88 -3.12 2.50
C ARG A 164 -13.11 -3.79 3.64
N ALA A 165 -13.13 -3.16 4.82
CA ALA A 165 -12.36 -3.62 5.99
C ALA A 165 -12.93 -4.89 6.63
N ASP A 166 -14.18 -5.20 6.38
CA ASP A 166 -14.93 -6.34 6.95
C ASP A 166 -14.90 -7.59 6.05
N ALA A 167 -14.13 -7.60 4.96
CA ALA A 167 -13.94 -8.82 4.17
C ALA A 167 -13.13 -9.83 4.99
N ALA A 168 -13.83 -10.71 5.69
CA ALA A 168 -13.26 -11.74 6.56
C ALA A 168 -12.47 -12.84 5.83
N ASP A 169 -12.30 -12.74 4.50
CA ASP A 169 -11.75 -13.76 3.61
C ASP A 169 -10.75 -13.17 2.56
N LEU A 170 -9.85 -12.28 2.98
CA LEU A 170 -8.72 -11.87 2.13
C LEU A 170 -7.49 -12.74 2.35
#